data_2775dc123dca353c0ffe04644881a1f0
#
_entry.id   2775dc123dca353c0ffe04644881a1f0
#
_cell.length_a   1.000
_cell.length_b   1.000
_cell.length_c   1.000
_cell.angle_alpha   90.00
_cell.angle_beta   90.00
_cell.angle_gamma   90.00
#
_symmetry.space_group_name_H-M   'P 1'
#
loop_
_entity.id
_entity.type
_entity.pdbx_description
1 polymer ?
#
loop_
_entity_poly.entity_id
_entity_poly.type
_entity_poly.pdbx_seq_one_letter_code
_entity_poly.pdbx_strand_id
1 'polypeptide(L)'
;MSCCWCCGRAWARGVLLLVLCALGSPAFAWGSQGHQVIANVAWQALTPKSRDEVSRLLALEPGQTLESIATWADEHRSPATSAWHYVNFPRNSCKYEPERDCEGGHCVVGAIEKNTAVLASNADDLVRLKALKYLVHLVGDVHQPLHAGYKDDRGGNTYSLRAFMRQSNLHSVWDSGLISQLDLDNQALTRILQRNVVPKELREISVVGMAEESCRLVASPGFYPEDRVTPEYVQRYMPVLQQRLSTAGYRLAAVINRALQ
;
A
#
# COMPACT_ATOMS: atom_id res chain seq x y z
N MET A 1 -15.33 52.56 -66.21
CA MET A 1 -16.44 52.01 -65.41
C MET A 1 -16.03 50.61 -64.97
N SER A 2 -15.42 50.46 -63.86
CA SER A 2 -15.12 49.12 -63.33
C SER A 2 -14.84 49.25 -61.83
N CYS A 3 -15.71 48.74 -60.99
CA CYS A 3 -15.55 48.65 -59.58
C CYS A 3 -14.71 47.44 -59.18
N CYS A 4 -13.59 47.66 -58.50
CA CYS A 4 -12.82 46.60 -57.80
C CYS A 4 -13.37 46.40 -56.39
N TRP A 5 -13.80 45.21 -56.08
CA TRP A 5 -14.11 44.75 -54.73
C TRP A 5 -12.90 44.05 -54.13
N CYS A 6 -12.31 44.66 -53.14
CA CYS A 6 -11.28 44.03 -52.30
C CYS A 6 -11.96 43.21 -51.17
N CYS A 7 -11.86 41.88 -51.24
CA CYS A 7 -12.30 40.99 -50.17
C CYS A 7 -11.11 40.78 -49.18
N GLY A 8 -11.23 41.42 -48.02
CA GLY A 8 -10.28 41.19 -46.91
C GLY A 8 -10.61 39.87 -46.18
N ARG A 9 -9.69 38.93 -46.24
CA ARG A 9 -9.74 37.68 -45.44
C ARG A 9 -9.20 37.97 -44.03
N ALA A 10 -10.08 38.00 -43.03
CA ALA A 10 -9.69 37.99 -41.65
C ALA A 10 -9.26 36.56 -41.24
N TRP A 11 -7.99 36.39 -40.89
CA TRP A 11 -7.48 35.17 -40.30
C TRP A 11 -7.75 35.17 -38.81
N ALA A 12 -8.75 34.39 -38.36
CA ALA A 12 -8.97 34.11 -36.96
C ALA A 12 -7.86 33.13 -36.48
N ARG A 13 -6.90 33.63 -35.68
CA ARG A 13 -5.93 32.82 -34.96
C ARG A 13 -6.65 32.19 -33.77
N GLY A 14 -7.09 30.92 -33.94
CA GLY A 14 -7.56 30.10 -32.82
C GLY A 14 -6.36 29.75 -31.93
N VAL A 15 -6.35 30.28 -30.71
CA VAL A 15 -5.43 29.84 -29.65
C VAL A 15 -5.98 28.54 -29.09
N LEU A 16 -5.34 27.41 -29.46
CA LEU A 16 -5.61 26.10 -28.89
C LEU A 16 -5.00 26.05 -27.47
N LEU A 17 -5.80 26.30 -26.44
CA LEU A 17 -5.42 26.07 -25.05
C LEU A 17 -5.32 24.55 -24.81
N LEU A 18 -4.09 24.02 -24.88
CA LEU A 18 -3.78 22.68 -24.36
C LEU A 18 -3.88 22.69 -22.83
N VAL A 19 -5.02 22.25 -22.32
CA VAL A 19 -5.18 21.92 -20.91
C VAL A 19 -4.38 20.63 -20.66
N LEU A 20 -3.13 20.76 -20.21
CA LEU A 20 -2.40 19.65 -19.63
C LEU A 20 -3.11 19.24 -18.33
N CYS A 21 -4.02 18.27 -18.41
CA CYS A 21 -4.42 17.51 -17.24
C CYS A 21 -3.19 16.77 -16.72
N ALA A 22 -2.57 17.33 -15.68
CA ALA A 22 -1.61 16.59 -14.86
C ALA A 22 -2.38 15.43 -14.23
N LEU A 23 -2.40 14.28 -14.90
CA LEU A 23 -2.82 13.02 -14.33
C LEU A 23 -1.82 12.71 -13.22
N GLY A 24 -2.11 13.15 -12.01
CA GLY A 24 -1.43 12.68 -10.82
C GLY A 24 -1.54 11.17 -10.83
N SER A 25 -0.41 10.46 -10.98
CA SER A 25 -0.38 9.01 -10.83
C SER A 25 -1.00 8.67 -9.48
N PRO A 26 -1.96 7.74 -9.42
CA PRO A 26 -2.49 7.29 -8.14
C PRO A 26 -1.30 6.79 -7.31
N ALA A 27 -1.19 7.28 -6.07
CA ALA A 27 -0.26 6.73 -5.12
C ALA A 27 -0.76 5.31 -4.81
N PHE A 28 -0.04 4.32 -5.30
CA PHE A 28 -0.23 2.93 -4.92
C PHE A 28 0.51 2.73 -3.60
N ALA A 29 -0.04 1.94 -2.70
CA ALA A 29 0.61 1.33 -1.53
C ALA A 29 1.96 0.70 -1.90
N TRP A 30 2.54 -0.18 -1.08
CA TRP A 30 3.64 -0.97 -1.61
C TRP A 30 3.38 -1.27 -3.09
N GLY A 31 4.24 -0.88 -3.99
CA GLY A 31 4.04 -1.18 -5.42
C GLY A 31 3.71 -2.67 -5.61
N SER A 32 3.18 -3.04 -6.75
CA SER A 32 2.69 -4.42 -7.01
C SER A 32 3.62 -5.50 -6.48
N GLN A 33 4.94 -5.33 -6.66
CA GLN A 33 5.94 -6.29 -6.18
C GLN A 33 5.91 -6.44 -4.65
N GLY A 34 5.78 -5.34 -3.90
CA GLY A 34 5.75 -5.39 -2.44
C GLY A 34 4.54 -6.18 -1.91
N HIS A 35 3.34 -5.93 -2.43
CA HIS A 35 2.13 -6.68 -2.06
C HIS A 35 2.23 -8.16 -2.45
N GLN A 36 2.76 -8.48 -3.63
CA GLN A 36 2.90 -9.84 -4.11
C GLN A 36 3.87 -10.66 -3.25
N VAL A 37 5.02 -10.09 -2.88
CA VAL A 37 5.97 -10.82 -2.01
C VAL A 37 5.45 -10.98 -0.58
N ILE A 38 4.68 -10.01 -0.05
CA ILE A 38 3.97 -10.13 1.23
C ILE A 38 2.99 -11.31 1.18
N ALA A 39 2.18 -11.40 0.12
CA ALA A 39 1.26 -12.51 -0.08
C ALA A 39 1.97 -13.86 -0.18
N ASN A 40 3.12 -13.92 -0.86
CA ASN A 40 3.94 -15.13 -0.97
C ASN A 40 4.53 -15.58 0.37
N VAL A 41 5.02 -14.64 1.19
CA VAL A 41 5.47 -14.93 2.56
C VAL A 41 4.31 -15.44 3.41
N ALA A 42 3.14 -14.77 3.32
CA ALA A 42 1.95 -15.18 4.05
C ALA A 42 1.49 -16.59 3.67
N TRP A 43 1.44 -16.90 2.37
CA TRP A 43 1.04 -18.23 1.88
C TRP A 43 1.84 -19.37 2.52
N GLN A 44 3.15 -19.20 2.64
CA GLN A 44 4.03 -20.20 3.26
C GLN A 44 3.81 -20.34 4.78
N ALA A 45 3.33 -19.30 5.43
CA ALA A 45 3.08 -19.26 6.87
C ALA A 45 1.63 -19.60 7.27
N LEU A 46 0.74 -19.88 6.30
CA LEU A 46 -0.62 -20.35 6.58
C LEU A 46 -0.57 -21.76 7.17
N THR A 47 -1.47 -22.01 8.14
CA THR A 47 -1.74 -23.38 8.60
C THR A 47 -2.34 -24.23 7.47
N PRO A 48 -2.22 -25.58 7.50
CA PRO A 48 -2.87 -26.43 6.51
C PRO A 48 -4.38 -26.12 6.35
N LYS A 49 -5.11 -26.02 7.46
CA LYS A 49 -6.55 -25.69 7.47
C LYS A 49 -6.84 -24.36 6.77
N SER A 50 -6.09 -23.31 7.11
CA SER A 50 -6.28 -22.00 6.49
C SER A 50 -5.89 -22.00 5.02
N ARG A 51 -4.86 -22.73 4.64
CA ARG A 51 -4.43 -22.87 3.24
C ARG A 51 -5.50 -23.56 2.40
N ASP A 52 -6.12 -24.61 2.92
CA ASP A 52 -7.21 -25.32 2.24
C ASP A 52 -8.42 -24.41 2.04
N GLU A 53 -8.82 -23.68 3.07
CA GLU A 53 -9.96 -22.74 2.96
C GLU A 53 -9.67 -21.56 2.05
N VAL A 54 -8.48 -20.97 2.11
CA VAL A 54 -8.03 -19.92 1.18
C VAL A 54 -8.05 -20.45 -0.26
N SER A 55 -7.55 -21.67 -0.50
CA SER A 55 -7.57 -22.31 -1.81
C SER A 55 -9.00 -22.51 -2.31
N ARG A 56 -9.91 -22.93 -1.44
CA ARG A 56 -11.32 -23.12 -1.75
C ARG A 56 -11.99 -21.79 -2.16
N LEU A 57 -11.74 -20.72 -1.41
CA LEU A 57 -12.27 -19.39 -1.75
C LEU A 57 -11.70 -18.85 -3.07
N LEU A 58 -10.40 -19.00 -3.29
CA LEU A 58 -9.75 -18.55 -4.54
C LEU A 58 -10.27 -19.32 -5.76
N ALA A 59 -10.65 -20.58 -5.60
CA ALA A 59 -11.22 -21.40 -6.69
C ALA A 59 -12.55 -20.90 -7.22
N LEU A 60 -13.24 -19.97 -6.52
CA LEU A 60 -14.45 -19.29 -7.04
C LEU A 60 -14.10 -18.37 -8.23
N GLU A 61 -12.85 -17.97 -8.37
CA GLU A 61 -12.33 -17.25 -9.53
C GLU A 61 -11.15 -18.05 -10.11
N PRO A 62 -11.36 -18.86 -11.15
CA PRO A 62 -10.33 -19.77 -11.67
C PRO A 62 -9.02 -19.08 -12.03
N GLY A 63 -7.90 -19.69 -11.64
CA GLY A 63 -6.55 -19.17 -11.91
C GLY A 63 -6.03 -18.16 -10.89
N GLN A 64 -6.83 -17.77 -9.89
CA GLN A 64 -6.37 -16.85 -8.84
C GLN A 64 -5.47 -17.56 -7.82
N THR A 65 -4.47 -16.83 -7.35
CA THR A 65 -3.58 -17.19 -6.25
C THR A 65 -3.57 -16.07 -5.22
N LEU A 66 -3.01 -16.31 -4.02
CA LEU A 66 -2.88 -15.25 -3.01
C LEU A 66 -1.99 -14.11 -3.54
N GLU A 67 -0.96 -14.42 -4.33
CA GLU A 67 -0.11 -13.43 -4.99
C GLU A 67 -0.88 -12.60 -6.03
N SER A 68 -1.66 -13.25 -6.89
CA SER A 68 -2.36 -12.54 -7.99
C SER A 68 -3.43 -11.58 -7.49
N ILE A 69 -4.06 -11.84 -6.33
CA ILE A 69 -5.07 -10.95 -5.75
C ILE A 69 -4.47 -9.83 -4.89
N ALA A 70 -3.16 -9.78 -4.72
CA ALA A 70 -2.51 -8.87 -3.79
C ALA A 70 -2.67 -7.37 -4.16
N THR A 71 -2.90 -7.06 -5.43
CA THR A 71 -3.13 -5.71 -5.95
C THR A 71 -4.62 -5.38 -6.15
N TRP A 72 -5.50 -6.37 -5.95
CA TRP A 72 -6.92 -6.26 -6.29
C TRP A 72 -7.61 -5.04 -5.64
N ALA A 73 -7.28 -4.69 -4.40
CA ALA A 73 -7.94 -3.59 -3.69
C ALA A 73 -7.60 -2.22 -4.30
N ASP A 74 -6.39 -2.04 -4.80
CA ASP A 74 -6.00 -0.83 -5.55
C ASP A 74 -6.69 -0.76 -6.92
N GLU A 75 -6.75 -1.87 -7.64
CA GLU A 75 -7.40 -1.97 -8.95
C GLU A 75 -8.92 -1.70 -8.86
N HIS A 76 -9.51 -1.97 -7.70
CA HIS A 76 -10.95 -1.80 -7.42
C HIS A 76 -11.23 -0.65 -6.43
N ARG A 77 -10.28 0.28 -6.31
CA ARG A 77 -10.39 1.44 -5.43
C ARG A 77 -11.53 2.35 -5.87
N SER A 78 -12.33 2.79 -4.91
CA SER A 78 -13.47 3.68 -5.11
C SER A 78 -13.44 4.81 -4.10
N PRO A 79 -14.23 5.89 -4.28
CA PRO A 79 -14.35 6.93 -3.25
C PRO A 79 -14.73 6.38 -1.87
N ALA A 80 -15.56 5.32 -1.80
CA ALA A 80 -15.99 4.70 -0.55
C ALA A 80 -14.88 3.89 0.14
N THR A 81 -13.89 3.38 -0.60
CA THR A 81 -12.81 2.54 -0.07
C THR A 81 -11.45 3.21 -0.11
N SER A 82 -11.37 4.40 -0.67
CA SER A 82 -10.10 5.13 -0.85
C SER A 82 -9.37 5.36 0.47
N ALA A 83 -10.08 5.68 1.56
CA ALA A 83 -9.49 5.88 2.87
C ALA A 83 -9.09 4.58 3.59
N TRP A 84 -9.50 3.40 3.10
CA TRP A 84 -9.17 2.12 3.73
C TRP A 84 -7.69 1.75 3.60
N HIS A 85 -6.96 2.41 2.71
CA HIS A 85 -5.56 2.10 2.41
C HIS A 85 -4.56 2.74 3.38
N TYR A 86 -4.99 3.66 4.25
CA TYR A 86 -4.09 4.38 5.15
C TYR A 86 -4.78 4.82 6.45
N VAL A 87 -3.96 5.23 7.41
CA VAL A 87 -4.36 6.01 8.59
C VAL A 87 -3.33 7.12 8.78
N ASN A 88 -3.78 8.35 9.05
CA ASN A 88 -2.86 9.48 9.21
C ASN A 88 -2.84 9.96 10.66
N PHE A 89 -1.62 10.05 11.20
CA PHE A 89 -1.36 10.53 12.55
C PHE A 89 -0.95 12.02 12.59
N PRO A 90 -1.16 12.72 13.71
CA PRO A 90 -0.53 14.01 13.94
C PRO A 90 0.98 13.84 14.20
N ARG A 91 1.82 14.84 13.84
CA ARG A 91 3.29 14.73 14.00
C ARG A 91 3.78 14.47 15.43
N ASN A 92 3.02 14.88 16.41
CA ASN A 92 3.40 14.80 17.82
C ASN A 92 2.90 13.54 18.54
N SER A 93 2.20 12.64 17.86
CA SER A 93 1.66 11.44 18.49
C SER A 93 1.48 10.31 17.50
N CYS A 94 2.03 9.14 17.84
CA CYS A 94 1.72 7.88 17.17
C CYS A 94 0.77 7.00 17.99
N LYS A 95 0.06 7.59 18.95
CA LYS A 95 -1.01 6.92 19.67
C LYS A 95 -2.29 7.02 18.85
N TYR A 96 -2.86 5.86 18.49
CA TYR A 96 -4.10 5.79 17.73
C TYR A 96 -5.31 6.21 18.58
N GLU A 97 -6.13 7.09 18.02
CA GLU A 97 -7.39 7.56 18.60
C GLU A 97 -8.49 7.43 17.54
N PRO A 98 -9.45 6.50 17.69
CA PRO A 98 -10.43 6.18 16.63
C PRO A 98 -11.20 7.38 16.10
N GLU A 99 -11.66 8.26 16.99
CA GLU A 99 -12.46 9.44 16.64
C GLU A 99 -11.66 10.48 15.84
N ARG A 100 -10.34 10.56 16.06
CA ARG A 100 -9.44 11.48 15.36
C ARG A 100 -8.89 10.91 14.06
N ASP A 101 -8.47 9.63 14.08
CA ASP A 101 -7.64 9.02 13.04
C ASP A 101 -8.43 8.12 12.09
N CYS A 102 -9.63 7.67 12.51
CA CYS A 102 -10.41 6.65 11.80
C CYS A 102 -11.92 6.83 11.99
N GLU A 103 -12.42 8.03 11.79
CA GLU A 103 -13.83 8.35 11.98
C GLU A 103 -14.74 7.37 11.22
N GLY A 104 -15.69 6.78 11.93
CA GLY A 104 -16.61 5.79 11.38
C GLY A 104 -15.95 4.48 10.91
N GLY A 105 -14.70 4.22 11.30
CA GLY A 105 -13.94 3.05 10.83
C GLY A 105 -13.40 3.18 9.40
N HIS A 106 -13.42 4.40 8.83
CA HIS A 106 -12.96 4.68 7.47
C HIS A 106 -11.46 4.93 7.39
N CYS A 107 -10.67 3.92 7.79
CA CYS A 107 -9.21 3.90 7.65
C CYS A 107 -8.72 2.45 7.53
N VAL A 108 -7.41 2.24 7.32
CA VAL A 108 -6.83 0.91 7.17
C VAL A 108 -7.05 0.01 8.40
N VAL A 109 -7.02 0.58 9.61
CA VAL A 109 -7.27 -0.18 10.85
C VAL A 109 -8.69 -0.74 10.86
N GLY A 110 -9.70 0.13 10.72
CA GLY A 110 -11.10 -0.30 10.71
C GLY A 110 -11.44 -1.23 9.53
N ALA A 111 -10.81 -1.01 8.37
CA ALA A 111 -11.02 -1.86 7.21
C ALA A 111 -10.43 -3.28 7.43
N ILE A 112 -9.25 -3.42 8.03
CA ILE A 112 -8.67 -4.73 8.36
C ILE A 112 -9.56 -5.44 9.39
N GLU A 113 -9.97 -4.77 10.47
CA GLU A 113 -10.83 -5.35 11.50
C GLU A 113 -12.16 -5.84 10.91
N LYS A 114 -12.83 -4.98 10.11
CA LYS A 114 -14.08 -5.32 9.42
C LYS A 114 -13.94 -6.55 8.52
N ASN A 115 -12.91 -6.56 7.65
CA ASN A 115 -12.74 -7.66 6.71
C ASN A 115 -12.26 -8.94 7.41
N THR A 116 -11.55 -8.86 8.54
CA THR A 116 -11.23 -10.01 9.37
C THR A 116 -12.49 -10.65 9.94
N ALA A 117 -13.42 -9.83 10.46
CA ALA A 117 -14.70 -10.32 10.98
C ALA A 117 -15.56 -10.96 9.87
N VAL A 118 -15.58 -10.37 8.66
CA VAL A 118 -16.30 -10.93 7.50
C VAL A 118 -15.68 -12.26 7.08
N LEU A 119 -14.36 -12.38 6.99
CA LEU A 119 -13.68 -13.62 6.62
C LEU A 119 -13.96 -14.74 7.61
N ALA A 120 -14.08 -14.41 8.90
CA ALA A 120 -14.37 -15.35 10.00
C ALA A 120 -15.86 -15.74 10.10
N SER A 121 -16.76 -15.04 9.41
CA SER A 121 -18.19 -15.24 9.51
C SER A 121 -18.72 -16.35 8.59
N ASN A 122 -20.02 -16.69 8.74
CA ASN A 122 -20.75 -17.57 7.84
C ASN A 122 -21.38 -16.81 6.65
N ALA A 123 -20.81 -15.67 6.23
CA ALA A 123 -21.27 -14.96 5.05
C ALA A 123 -21.03 -15.79 3.77
N ASP A 124 -21.70 -15.41 2.69
CA ASP A 124 -21.53 -16.05 1.39
C ASP A 124 -20.05 -16.07 0.96
N ASP A 125 -19.64 -17.13 0.31
CA ASP A 125 -18.24 -17.34 -0.10
C ASP A 125 -17.66 -16.21 -0.95
N LEU A 126 -18.45 -15.59 -1.84
CA LEU A 126 -18.02 -14.42 -2.61
C LEU A 126 -17.77 -13.20 -1.73
N VAL A 127 -18.53 -13.02 -0.66
CA VAL A 127 -18.35 -11.95 0.31
C VAL A 127 -17.07 -12.21 1.13
N ARG A 128 -16.84 -13.45 1.52
CA ARG A 128 -15.62 -13.89 2.23
C ARG A 128 -14.37 -13.80 1.33
N LEU A 129 -14.49 -14.17 0.06
CA LEU A 129 -13.40 -13.98 -0.92
C LEU A 129 -13.04 -12.51 -1.08
N LYS A 130 -14.03 -11.63 -1.19
CA LYS A 130 -13.79 -10.19 -1.27
C LYS A 130 -13.09 -9.67 0.00
N ALA A 131 -13.49 -10.13 1.18
CA ALA A 131 -12.84 -9.79 2.44
C ALA A 131 -11.38 -10.29 2.46
N LEU A 132 -11.10 -11.50 1.98
CA LEU A 132 -9.75 -12.02 1.83
C LEU A 132 -8.89 -11.12 0.92
N LYS A 133 -9.41 -10.70 -0.24
CA LYS A 133 -8.72 -9.79 -1.17
C LYS A 133 -8.34 -8.47 -0.49
N TYR A 134 -9.26 -7.87 0.26
CA TYR A 134 -8.94 -6.68 1.06
C TYR A 134 -7.86 -6.95 2.10
N LEU A 135 -7.96 -8.04 2.86
CA LEU A 135 -6.97 -8.36 3.90
C LEU A 135 -5.56 -8.54 3.33
N VAL A 136 -5.44 -9.27 2.21
CA VAL A 136 -4.15 -9.51 1.55
C VAL A 136 -3.47 -8.20 1.18
N HIS A 137 -4.21 -7.20 0.76
CA HIS A 137 -3.70 -5.88 0.40
C HIS A 137 -3.47 -5.00 1.64
N LEU A 138 -4.51 -4.79 2.45
CA LEU A 138 -4.51 -3.78 3.51
C LEU A 138 -3.55 -4.10 4.67
N VAL A 139 -3.30 -5.38 4.95
CA VAL A 139 -2.25 -5.76 5.90
C VAL A 139 -0.87 -5.39 5.34
N GLY A 140 -0.67 -5.46 4.04
CA GLY A 140 0.52 -4.89 3.40
C GLY A 140 0.60 -3.37 3.61
N ASP A 141 -0.49 -2.66 3.33
CA ASP A 141 -0.58 -1.20 3.45
C ASP A 141 -0.18 -0.69 4.83
N VAL A 142 -0.78 -1.24 5.88
CA VAL A 142 -0.49 -0.78 7.26
C VAL A 142 0.98 -1.00 7.67
N HIS A 143 1.72 -1.83 6.93
CA HIS A 143 3.15 -2.06 7.15
C HIS A 143 4.05 -1.17 6.28
N GLN A 144 3.53 -0.51 5.25
CA GLN A 144 4.24 0.58 4.58
C GLN A 144 4.23 1.79 5.52
N PRO A 145 5.38 2.26 5.98
CA PRO A 145 5.41 3.24 7.09
C PRO A 145 4.58 4.48 6.82
N LEU A 146 4.61 5.00 5.60
CA LEU A 146 3.91 6.23 5.23
C LEU A 146 2.40 6.05 5.02
N HIS A 147 1.89 4.81 4.96
CA HIS A 147 0.45 4.53 5.06
C HIS A 147 -0.11 4.69 6.49
N ALA A 148 0.79 4.82 7.46
CA ALA A 148 0.51 5.27 8.83
C ALA A 148 1.36 6.53 9.16
N GLY A 149 1.57 7.38 8.17
CA GLY A 149 2.37 8.58 8.24
C GLY A 149 1.60 9.81 8.73
N TYR A 150 2.19 10.98 8.54
CA TYR A 150 1.63 12.22 9.02
C TYR A 150 0.51 12.75 8.13
N LYS A 151 -0.50 13.37 8.76
CA LYS A 151 -1.65 13.94 8.08
C LYS A 151 -1.29 15.17 7.24
N ASP A 152 -0.41 16.01 7.74
CA ASP A 152 -0.05 17.30 7.16
C ASP A 152 0.72 17.19 5.84
N ASP A 153 1.45 16.10 5.63
CA ASP A 153 2.12 15.82 4.36
C ASP A 153 1.48 14.65 3.58
N ARG A 154 0.30 14.21 4.01
CA ARG A 154 -0.48 13.12 3.40
C ARG A 154 0.34 11.84 3.30
N GLY A 155 1.02 11.47 4.40
CA GLY A 155 1.90 10.31 4.43
C GLY A 155 3.09 10.46 3.47
N GLY A 156 3.73 11.62 3.44
CA GLY A 156 4.89 11.89 2.58
C GLY A 156 4.58 12.12 1.09
N ASN A 157 3.31 12.10 0.67
CA ASN A 157 2.92 12.35 -0.73
C ASN A 157 3.24 13.78 -1.18
N THR A 158 3.18 14.76 -0.26
CA THR A 158 3.53 16.16 -0.55
C THR A 158 4.98 16.49 -0.18
N TYR A 159 5.75 15.55 0.37
CA TYR A 159 7.16 15.71 0.68
C TYR A 159 8.01 15.42 -0.56
N SER A 160 8.26 16.47 -1.37
CA SER A 160 9.02 16.39 -2.62
C SER A 160 10.51 16.24 -2.36
N LEU A 161 11.17 15.36 -3.10
CA LEU A 161 12.61 15.12 -3.03
C LEU A 161 13.17 14.53 -4.34
N ARG A 162 14.47 14.48 -4.47
CA ARG A 162 15.12 13.77 -5.57
C ARG A 162 15.46 12.34 -5.15
N ALA A 163 15.02 11.36 -5.92
CA ALA A 163 15.33 9.96 -5.70
C ALA A 163 15.64 9.25 -7.00
N PHE A 164 16.68 8.42 -7.02
CA PHE A 164 17.00 7.54 -8.15
C PHE A 164 17.02 8.28 -9.49
N MET A 165 17.76 9.41 -9.52
CA MET A 165 17.97 10.28 -10.68
C MET A 165 16.73 11.07 -11.18
N ARG A 166 15.62 11.08 -10.45
CA ARG A 166 14.39 11.79 -10.84
C ARG A 166 13.76 12.56 -9.67
N GLN A 167 12.86 13.50 -10.00
CA GLN A 167 11.98 14.11 -9.01
C GLN A 167 10.95 13.08 -8.53
N SER A 168 10.71 13.03 -7.22
CA SER A 168 9.81 12.08 -6.57
C SER A 168 9.20 12.69 -5.33
N ASN A 169 8.47 11.89 -4.56
CA ASN A 169 8.06 12.19 -3.20
C ASN A 169 8.45 11.03 -2.28
N LEU A 170 8.46 11.28 -0.98
CA LEU A 170 8.91 10.27 0.01
C LEU A 170 8.01 9.04 0.01
N HIS A 171 6.70 9.21 -0.20
CA HIS A 171 5.76 8.10 -0.30
C HIS A 171 6.15 7.11 -1.40
N SER A 172 6.35 7.61 -2.63
CA SER A 172 6.75 6.78 -3.78
C SER A 172 8.13 6.13 -3.62
N VAL A 173 9.05 6.75 -2.86
CA VAL A 173 10.34 6.15 -2.51
C VAL A 173 10.13 4.86 -1.71
N TRP A 174 9.19 4.86 -0.76
CA TRP A 174 8.88 3.70 0.07
C TRP A 174 7.98 2.69 -0.64
N ASP A 175 7.02 3.12 -1.45
CA ASP A 175 6.13 2.21 -2.18
C ASP A 175 6.88 1.28 -3.11
N SER A 176 7.77 1.82 -3.92
CA SER A 176 8.43 1.07 -4.99
C SER A 176 9.90 1.42 -5.19
N GLY A 177 10.30 2.65 -4.88
CA GLY A 177 11.63 3.16 -5.17
C GLY A 177 12.74 2.33 -4.51
N LEU A 178 12.62 2.04 -3.21
CA LEU A 178 13.59 1.22 -2.47
C LEU A 178 13.55 -0.26 -2.92
N ILE A 179 12.37 -0.83 -3.17
CA ILE A 179 12.24 -2.21 -3.62
C ILE A 179 12.94 -2.39 -4.96
N SER A 180 12.78 -1.45 -5.89
CA SER A 180 13.40 -1.52 -7.21
C SER A 180 14.93 -1.46 -7.19
N GLN A 181 15.54 -0.97 -6.09
CA GLN A 181 16.99 -1.00 -5.93
C GLN A 181 17.54 -2.40 -5.61
N LEU A 182 16.68 -3.35 -5.26
CA LEU A 182 17.09 -4.74 -5.03
C LEU A 182 17.36 -5.49 -6.35
N ASP A 183 16.76 -5.06 -7.44
CA ASP A 183 16.85 -5.72 -8.76
C ASP A 183 16.59 -7.24 -8.71
N LEU A 184 15.52 -7.61 -7.99
CA LEU A 184 15.13 -8.99 -7.74
C LEU A 184 13.72 -9.25 -8.26
N ASP A 185 13.48 -10.45 -8.79
CA ASP A 185 12.13 -10.93 -9.04
C ASP A 185 11.40 -11.30 -7.72
N ASN A 186 10.08 -11.52 -7.80
CA ASN A 186 9.27 -11.85 -6.64
C ASN A 186 9.74 -13.12 -5.93
N GLN A 187 10.18 -14.13 -6.68
CA GLN A 187 10.61 -15.41 -6.10
C GLN A 187 11.92 -15.26 -5.31
N ALA A 188 12.89 -14.53 -5.87
CA ALA A 188 14.17 -14.28 -5.21
C ALA A 188 13.98 -13.41 -3.96
N LEU A 189 13.17 -12.34 -4.06
CA LEU A 189 12.86 -11.47 -2.92
C LEU A 189 12.11 -12.24 -1.82
N THR A 190 11.09 -13.02 -2.18
CA THR A 190 10.35 -13.87 -1.22
C THR A 190 11.30 -14.80 -0.45
N ARG A 191 12.25 -15.47 -1.12
CA ARG A 191 13.25 -16.33 -0.45
C ARG A 191 14.12 -15.56 0.56
N ILE A 192 14.48 -14.32 0.25
CA ILE A 192 15.24 -13.48 1.18
C ILE A 192 14.37 -13.12 2.39
N LEU A 193 13.14 -12.66 2.16
CA LEU A 193 12.22 -12.25 3.22
C LEU A 193 11.88 -13.40 4.19
N GLN A 194 11.77 -14.62 3.70
CA GLN A 194 11.51 -15.80 4.52
C GLN A 194 12.65 -16.17 5.48
N ARG A 195 13.88 -15.72 5.20
CA ARG A 195 15.03 -15.91 6.12
C ARG A 195 14.96 -14.95 7.31
N ASN A 196 14.22 -13.86 7.21
CA ASN A 196 14.00 -12.93 8.31
C ASN A 196 13.00 -13.54 9.28
N VAL A 197 13.50 -14.26 10.28
CA VAL A 197 12.63 -14.85 11.31
C VAL A 197 11.95 -13.74 12.10
N VAL A 198 10.63 -13.69 12.02
CA VAL A 198 9.80 -12.80 12.84
C VAL A 198 9.39 -13.56 14.10
N PRO A 199 9.77 -13.13 15.31
CA PRO A 199 9.35 -13.75 16.56
C PRO A 199 7.82 -13.87 16.65
N LYS A 200 7.32 -14.94 17.31
CA LYS A 200 5.88 -15.20 17.40
C LYS A 200 5.13 -14.03 18.02
N GLU A 201 5.69 -13.43 19.05
CA GLU A 201 5.13 -12.29 19.80
C GLU A 201 4.91 -11.06 18.88
N LEU A 202 5.79 -10.87 17.88
CA LEU A 202 5.65 -9.80 16.89
C LEU A 202 4.65 -10.12 15.78
N ARG A 203 4.26 -11.39 15.61
CA ARG A 203 3.23 -11.77 14.61
C ARG A 203 1.81 -11.50 15.14
N GLU A 204 1.61 -11.54 16.45
CA GLU A 204 0.30 -11.48 17.12
C GLU A 204 -0.06 -10.08 17.64
N ILE A 205 0.57 -9.04 17.11
CA ILE A 205 0.23 -7.65 17.46
C ILE A 205 -1.16 -7.27 16.92
N SER A 206 -1.86 -6.39 17.64
CA SER A 206 -3.15 -5.84 17.18
C SER A 206 -3.00 -4.99 15.91
N VAL A 207 -4.07 -4.81 15.15
CA VAL A 207 -4.07 -3.93 13.95
C VAL A 207 -3.69 -2.50 14.32
N VAL A 208 -4.19 -1.99 15.45
CA VAL A 208 -3.77 -0.68 16.01
C VAL A 208 -2.27 -0.66 16.24
N GLY A 209 -1.73 -1.71 16.87
CA GLY A 209 -0.28 -1.82 17.12
C GLY A 209 0.56 -1.81 15.83
N MET A 210 0.06 -2.43 14.74
CA MET A 210 0.71 -2.39 13.41
C MET A 210 0.80 -0.96 12.87
N ALA A 211 -0.28 -0.18 12.98
CA ALA A 211 -0.33 1.21 12.54
C ALA A 211 0.59 2.11 13.38
N GLU A 212 0.53 1.98 14.71
CA GLU A 212 1.39 2.74 15.61
C GLU A 212 2.89 2.42 15.43
N GLU A 213 3.23 1.15 15.15
CA GLU A 213 4.60 0.74 14.83
C GLU A 213 5.11 1.41 13.56
N SER A 214 4.27 1.47 12.51
CA SER A 214 4.57 2.16 11.26
C SER A 214 4.76 3.66 11.48
N CYS A 215 3.87 4.30 12.25
CA CYS A 215 4.00 5.71 12.62
C CYS A 215 5.30 5.99 13.40
N ARG A 216 5.66 5.15 14.38
CA ARG A 216 6.91 5.32 15.14
C ARG A 216 8.16 5.23 14.27
N LEU A 217 8.10 4.41 13.21
CA LEU A 217 9.19 4.35 12.23
C LEU A 217 9.27 5.67 11.45
N VAL A 218 8.14 6.21 10.99
CA VAL A 218 8.08 7.52 10.32
C VAL A 218 8.60 8.66 11.21
N ALA A 219 8.34 8.58 12.52
CA ALA A 219 8.81 9.54 13.52
C ALA A 219 10.29 9.39 13.88
N SER A 220 10.97 8.34 13.42
CA SER A 220 12.37 8.09 13.78
C SER A 220 13.32 9.10 13.13
N PRO A 221 14.42 9.49 13.82
CA PRO A 221 15.39 10.43 13.25
C PRO A 221 15.99 9.95 11.93
N GLY A 222 15.94 10.81 10.93
CA GLY A 222 16.48 10.56 9.58
C GLY A 222 15.56 9.76 8.65
N PHE A 223 14.32 9.44 9.07
CA PHE A 223 13.33 8.83 8.16
C PHE A 223 12.95 9.77 7.01
N TYR A 224 12.82 11.06 7.29
CA TYR A 224 12.69 12.12 6.30
C TYR A 224 14.09 12.59 5.88
N PRO A 225 14.56 12.31 4.65
CA PRO A 225 15.80 12.88 4.14
C PRO A 225 15.57 14.38 3.82
N GLU A 226 16.63 15.19 3.79
CA GLU A 226 16.48 16.65 3.55
C GLU A 226 15.89 16.96 2.16
N ASP A 227 16.63 16.68 1.09
CA ASP A 227 16.24 17.02 -0.28
C ASP A 227 16.35 15.86 -1.27
N ARG A 228 17.04 14.79 -0.89
CA ARG A 228 17.30 13.64 -1.75
C ARG A 228 17.49 12.33 -1.00
N VAL A 229 17.21 11.24 -1.67
CA VAL A 229 17.62 9.90 -1.25
C VAL A 229 19.09 9.69 -1.63
N THR A 230 19.93 9.56 -0.60
CA THR A 230 21.37 9.29 -0.77
C THR A 230 21.65 7.78 -0.70
N PRO A 231 22.84 7.32 -1.11
CA PRO A 231 23.26 5.92 -0.91
C PRO A 231 23.22 5.51 0.57
N GLU A 232 23.56 6.40 1.50
CA GLU A 232 23.52 6.16 2.94
C GLU A 232 22.08 5.98 3.44
N TYR A 233 21.12 6.75 2.88
CA TYR A 233 19.71 6.55 3.17
C TYR A 233 19.26 5.15 2.72
N VAL A 234 19.60 4.75 1.50
CA VAL A 234 19.28 3.42 0.99
C VAL A 234 19.90 2.33 1.85
N GLN A 235 21.20 2.45 2.17
CA GLN A 235 21.91 1.49 3.04
C GLN A 235 21.25 1.34 4.41
N ARG A 236 20.82 2.46 5.00
CA ARG A 236 20.16 2.49 6.31
C ARG A 236 18.79 1.85 6.29
N TYR A 237 17.97 2.15 5.26
CA TYR A 237 16.55 1.78 5.25
C TYR A 237 16.24 0.50 4.48
N MET A 238 17.16 -0.03 3.69
CA MET A 238 16.96 -1.30 2.99
C MET A 238 16.70 -2.48 3.94
N PRO A 239 17.47 -2.68 5.03
CA PRO A 239 17.16 -3.72 6.02
C PRO A 239 15.81 -3.50 6.70
N VAL A 240 15.44 -2.23 6.97
CA VAL A 240 14.15 -1.88 7.56
C VAL A 240 13.00 -2.23 6.61
N LEU A 241 13.13 -1.88 5.33
CA LEU A 241 12.15 -2.24 4.30
C LEU A 241 11.93 -3.75 4.23
N GLN A 242 13.02 -4.53 4.15
CA GLN A 242 12.93 -5.99 4.10
C GLN A 242 12.27 -6.56 5.37
N GLN A 243 12.59 -6.02 6.53
CA GLN A 243 11.95 -6.41 7.80
C GLN A 243 10.45 -6.07 7.79
N ARG A 244 10.03 -4.89 7.26
CA ARG A 244 8.62 -4.52 7.16
C ARG A 244 7.85 -5.45 6.23
N LEU A 245 8.40 -5.77 5.05
CA LEU A 245 7.79 -6.71 4.10
C LEU A 245 7.64 -8.12 4.70
N SER A 246 8.70 -8.63 5.34
CA SER A 246 8.68 -9.93 6.00
C SER A 246 7.65 -9.97 7.13
N THR A 247 7.66 -8.96 8.02
CA THR A 247 6.71 -8.86 9.13
C THR A 247 5.27 -8.78 8.64
N ALA A 248 5.00 -8.01 7.58
CA ALA A 248 3.69 -7.92 6.96
C ALA A 248 3.17 -9.29 6.51
N GLY A 249 4.01 -10.09 5.85
CA GLY A 249 3.64 -11.43 5.39
C GLY A 249 3.30 -12.38 6.55
N TYR A 250 4.12 -12.43 7.59
CA TYR A 250 3.82 -13.27 8.76
C TYR A 250 2.58 -12.80 9.53
N ARG A 251 2.34 -11.48 9.63
CA ARG A 251 1.14 -10.94 10.28
C ARG A 251 -0.11 -11.15 9.44
N LEU A 252 -0.02 -11.05 8.12
CA LEU A 252 -1.11 -11.42 7.22
C LEU A 252 -1.51 -12.89 7.42
N ALA A 253 -0.53 -13.79 7.47
CA ALA A 253 -0.81 -15.19 7.77
C ALA A 253 -1.46 -15.37 9.14
N ALA A 254 -1.00 -14.66 10.17
CA ALA A 254 -1.59 -14.73 11.51
C ALA A 254 -3.05 -14.23 11.54
N VAL A 255 -3.37 -13.14 10.82
CA VAL A 255 -4.73 -12.61 10.67
C VAL A 255 -5.63 -13.64 9.98
N ILE A 256 -5.20 -14.20 8.85
CA ILE A 256 -5.96 -15.21 8.10
C ILE A 256 -6.13 -16.48 8.93
N ASN A 257 -5.06 -16.99 9.56
CA ASN A 257 -5.12 -18.19 10.39
C ASN A 257 -6.10 -18.04 11.55
N ARG A 258 -6.15 -16.87 12.20
CA ARG A 258 -7.09 -16.59 13.28
C ARG A 258 -8.54 -16.52 12.78
N ALA A 259 -8.78 -15.93 11.62
CA ALA A 259 -10.11 -15.80 11.03
C ALA A 259 -10.69 -17.14 10.56
N LEU A 260 -9.84 -18.13 10.22
CA LEU A 260 -10.24 -19.42 9.65
C LEU A 260 -10.03 -20.63 10.61
N GLN A 261 -9.90 -20.35 11.90
CA GLN A 261 -9.77 -21.38 12.94
C GLN A 261 -11.03 -22.23 13.15
#